data_75b91a0d455a6475dfb0aa419d106548
#
_entry.id   75b91a0d455a6475dfb0aa419d106548
#
_cell.length_a   1.000
_cell.length_b   1.000
_cell.length_c   1.000
_cell.angle_alpha   90.00
_cell.angle_beta   90.00
_cell.angle_gamma   90.00
#
_symmetry.space_group_name_H-M   'P 1'
#
loop_
_entity.id
_entity.type
_entity.pdbx_description
1 polymer ?
#
loop_
_entity_poly.entity_id
_entity_poly.type
_entity_poly.pdbx_seq_one_letter_code
_entity_poly.pdbx_strand_id
1 'polypeptide(L)'
;MKQNQLLFAIVLFAAVLSVGTVSIVLNVGKVQAQQGQSFSAALSGNDEVPPTKSNSTGTAKFEVNDNNSKVSYWVNITGIKKISQAHIHNGTTGQNGDVVVTLSKGKSAQGKTSPPEIGFSGNITKKDLQGPLKGKDISDLVSLMNNGSAYVNAHTDKYPKGAIRGQISSGVSEMQTTGAEGGSMSTGETNTTSSMGQQEGNATAADNMTQSENSTTTG
;
A
#
# COMPACT_ATOMS: atom_id res chain seq x y z
N MET A 1 48.29 44.87 61.44
CA MET A 1 47.46 45.18 60.28
C MET A 1 47.68 44.20 59.11
N LYS A 2 47.94 42.93 59.30
CA LYS A 2 48.13 41.93 58.20
C LYS A 2 47.23 40.68 58.34
N GLN A 3 46.50 40.53 59.44
CA GLN A 3 45.69 39.35 59.73
C GLN A 3 44.26 39.50 59.31
N ASN A 4 43.73 40.69 59.10
CA ASN A 4 42.33 40.91 58.69
C ASN A 4 42.09 40.92 57.17
N GLN A 5 43.20 40.98 56.40
CA GLN A 5 43.10 40.90 54.93
C GLN A 5 42.93 39.45 54.43
N LEU A 6 43.37 38.47 55.21
CA LEU A 6 43.27 37.06 54.80
C LEU A 6 41.91 36.45 55.03
N LEU A 7 41.13 36.98 55.95
CA LEU A 7 39.77 36.50 56.24
C LEU A 7 38.69 37.04 55.25
N PHE A 8 38.93 38.19 54.62
CA PHE A 8 38.09 38.74 53.61
C PHE A 8 38.20 38.03 52.25
N ALA A 9 39.36 37.40 51.98
CA ALA A 9 39.57 36.66 50.73
C ALA A 9 38.86 35.28 50.72
N ILE A 10 38.57 34.70 51.89
CA ILE A 10 37.99 33.38 52.03
C ILE A 10 36.45 33.44 51.94
N VAL A 11 35.82 34.55 52.33
CA VAL A 11 34.37 34.71 52.31
C VAL A 11 33.87 35.02 50.89
N LEU A 12 34.67 35.59 50.00
CA LEU A 12 34.29 35.90 48.63
C LEU A 12 34.38 34.70 47.66
N PHE A 13 35.07 33.60 48.07
CA PHE A 13 35.21 32.42 47.22
C PHE A 13 34.14 31.36 47.43
N ALA A 14 33.28 31.49 48.45
CA ALA A 14 32.20 30.54 48.73
C ALA A 14 30.84 30.91 48.05
N ALA A 15 30.77 32.07 47.40
CA ALA A 15 29.50 32.57 46.82
C ALA A 15 29.36 32.38 45.29
N VAL A 16 30.31 31.72 44.59
CA VAL A 16 30.30 31.58 43.13
C VAL A 16 30.10 30.15 42.66
N LEU A 17 29.72 29.21 43.53
CA LEU A 17 29.48 27.81 43.18
C LEU A 17 27.99 27.43 43.18
N SER A 18 27.08 28.39 42.96
CA SER A 18 25.74 28.09 42.48
C SER A 18 25.73 28.21 40.96
N VAL A 19 26.42 27.32 40.29
CA VAL A 19 26.27 27.11 38.85
C VAL A 19 24.90 26.51 38.64
N GLY A 20 23.96 27.40 38.32
CA GLY A 20 22.68 26.96 37.79
C GLY A 20 22.94 26.00 36.61
N THR A 21 22.51 24.78 36.74
CA THR A 21 22.45 23.84 35.61
C THR A 21 21.53 24.43 34.58
N VAL A 22 22.11 25.13 33.60
CA VAL A 22 21.38 25.49 32.37
C VAL A 22 21.13 24.20 31.66
N SER A 23 19.95 23.60 31.87
CA SER A 23 19.47 22.51 31.07
C SER A 23 19.24 23.07 29.65
N ILE A 24 20.25 22.94 28.81
CA ILE A 24 20.09 23.15 27.36
C ILE A 24 19.17 22.04 26.89
N VAL A 25 17.86 22.29 26.84
CA VAL A 25 16.91 21.47 26.13
C VAL A 25 17.23 21.63 24.66
N LEU A 26 18.08 20.74 24.13
CA LEU A 26 18.23 20.59 22.70
C LEU A 26 16.87 20.12 22.16
N ASN A 27 16.06 21.08 21.71
CA ASN A 27 14.96 20.79 20.84
C ASN A 27 15.56 20.24 19.55
N VAL A 28 15.83 18.94 19.53
CA VAL A 28 16.04 18.21 18.30
C VAL A 28 14.68 18.21 17.63
N GLY A 29 14.40 19.29 16.90
CA GLY A 29 13.24 19.31 16.01
C GLY A 29 13.32 18.05 15.17
N LYS A 30 12.32 17.16 15.30
CA LYS A 30 12.16 16.03 14.39
C LYS A 30 12.08 16.65 13.00
N VAL A 31 13.19 16.59 12.26
CA VAL A 31 13.15 16.78 10.81
C VAL A 31 12.32 15.59 10.31
N GLN A 32 11.00 15.75 10.31
CA GLN A 32 10.15 14.88 9.50
C GLN A 32 10.55 15.20 8.07
N ALA A 33 11.42 14.36 7.51
CA ALA A 33 11.53 14.28 6.07
C ALA A 33 10.10 14.12 5.57
N GLN A 34 9.61 15.09 4.82
CA GLN A 34 8.32 15.07 4.18
C GLN A 34 8.39 13.93 3.18
N GLN A 35 7.97 12.74 3.62
CA GLN A 35 8.01 11.53 2.83
C GLN A 35 6.94 11.71 1.77
N GLY A 36 7.37 11.79 0.51
CA GLY A 36 6.46 11.93 -0.62
C GLY A 36 5.39 10.84 -0.55
N GLN A 37 4.16 11.20 -0.87
CA GLN A 37 3.03 10.29 -0.84
C GLN A 37 3.26 9.13 -1.82
N SER A 38 3.11 7.88 -1.37
CA SER A 38 3.31 6.68 -2.18
C SER A 38 2.02 5.87 -2.30
N PHE A 39 1.89 5.17 -3.45
CA PHE A 39 0.77 4.30 -3.74
C PHE A 39 1.24 3.02 -4.39
N SER A 40 0.41 1.99 -4.33
CA SER A 40 0.67 0.71 -4.97
C SER A 40 -0.62 0.08 -5.52
N ALA A 41 -0.45 -0.84 -6.46
CA ALA A 41 -1.51 -1.69 -6.96
C ALA A 41 -0.95 -3.09 -7.23
N ALA A 42 -1.66 -4.13 -6.79
CA ALA A 42 -1.46 -5.51 -7.22
C ALA A 42 -2.46 -5.78 -8.36
N LEU A 43 -1.96 -6.31 -9.49
CA LEU A 43 -2.76 -6.52 -10.68
C LEU A 43 -3.02 -8.02 -10.89
N SER A 44 -4.26 -8.37 -11.16
CA SER A 44 -4.67 -9.73 -11.51
C SER A 44 -5.79 -9.75 -12.57
N GLY A 45 -5.99 -10.90 -13.21
CA GLY A 45 -7.12 -11.08 -14.13
C GLY A 45 -8.47 -11.16 -13.41
N ASN A 46 -8.47 -11.54 -12.14
CA ASN A 46 -9.69 -11.62 -11.32
C ASN A 46 -10.27 -10.24 -11.00
N ASP A 47 -9.42 -9.20 -10.96
CA ASP A 47 -9.83 -7.82 -10.67
C ASP A 47 -10.37 -7.08 -11.89
N GLU A 48 -10.29 -7.69 -13.09
CA GLU A 48 -10.91 -7.14 -14.30
C GLU A 48 -12.45 -7.15 -14.21
N VAL A 49 -13.09 -6.29 -15.01
CA VAL A 49 -14.55 -6.19 -15.07
C VAL A 49 -15.02 -6.30 -16.52
N PRO A 50 -15.61 -7.46 -16.88
CA PRO A 50 -15.72 -8.71 -16.11
C PRO A 50 -14.36 -9.40 -15.92
N PRO A 51 -14.21 -10.28 -14.92
CA PRO A 51 -12.98 -11.03 -14.68
C PRO A 51 -12.48 -11.78 -15.91
N THR A 52 -11.16 -11.86 -16.09
CA THR A 52 -10.52 -12.58 -17.21
C THR A 52 -9.87 -13.89 -16.73
N LYS A 53 -9.62 -14.78 -17.69
CA LYS A 53 -8.86 -16.02 -17.44
C LYS A 53 -7.35 -15.82 -17.61
N SER A 54 -6.85 -14.61 -17.39
CA SER A 54 -5.42 -14.34 -17.39
C SER A 54 -4.80 -14.85 -16.08
N ASN A 55 -3.81 -15.72 -16.18
CA ASN A 55 -3.01 -16.18 -15.02
C ASN A 55 -1.82 -15.24 -14.74
N SER A 56 -1.74 -14.12 -15.42
CA SER A 56 -0.69 -13.13 -15.25
C SER A 56 -0.96 -12.26 -14.03
N THR A 57 0.10 -11.78 -13.44
CA THR A 57 0.05 -10.87 -12.30
C THR A 57 0.94 -9.67 -12.53
N GLY A 58 0.77 -8.62 -11.76
CA GLY A 58 1.63 -7.46 -11.82
C GLY A 58 1.62 -6.65 -10.55
N THR A 59 2.55 -5.74 -10.44
CA THR A 59 2.61 -4.72 -9.40
C THR A 59 2.87 -3.37 -10.04
N ALA A 60 2.23 -2.35 -9.53
CA ALA A 60 2.53 -0.95 -9.86
C ALA A 60 2.84 -0.19 -8.57
N LYS A 61 3.84 0.68 -8.62
CA LYS A 61 4.21 1.61 -7.53
C LYS A 61 4.22 3.02 -8.06
N PHE A 62 3.84 3.96 -7.23
CA PHE A 62 3.78 5.38 -7.56
C PHE A 62 4.34 6.20 -6.42
N GLU A 63 5.11 7.22 -6.75
CA GLU A 63 5.68 8.18 -5.81
C GLU A 63 5.38 9.59 -6.28
N VAL A 64 4.71 10.35 -5.44
CA VAL A 64 4.39 11.77 -5.68
C VAL A 64 5.55 12.61 -5.17
N ASN A 65 6.02 13.54 -5.96
CA ASN A 65 7.05 14.47 -5.50
C ASN A 65 6.48 15.53 -4.51
N ASP A 66 7.36 16.17 -3.74
CA ASP A 66 7.01 17.04 -2.63
C ASP A 66 6.06 18.21 -2.98
N ASN A 67 6.11 18.70 -4.22
CA ASN A 67 5.25 19.80 -4.68
C ASN A 67 4.03 19.34 -5.49
N ASN A 68 3.69 18.05 -5.49
CA ASN A 68 2.56 17.45 -6.22
C ASN A 68 2.51 17.82 -7.71
N SER A 69 3.66 18.01 -8.35
CA SER A 69 3.73 18.37 -9.78
C SER A 69 4.04 17.17 -10.68
N LYS A 70 4.44 16.04 -10.09
CA LYS A 70 4.89 14.84 -10.79
C LYS A 70 4.61 13.59 -9.97
N VAL A 71 4.22 12.52 -10.65
CA VAL A 71 4.16 11.15 -10.10
C VAL A 71 5.14 10.28 -10.86
N SER A 72 6.13 9.73 -10.17
CA SER A 72 7.00 8.67 -10.73
C SER A 72 6.29 7.34 -10.60
N TYR A 73 6.46 6.44 -11.58
CA TYR A 73 5.84 5.11 -11.53
C TYR A 73 6.79 4.01 -11.98
N TRP A 74 6.57 2.81 -11.46
CA TRP A 74 7.23 1.56 -11.82
C TRP A 74 6.17 0.47 -11.93
N VAL A 75 6.17 -0.26 -13.02
CA VAL A 75 5.26 -1.38 -13.25
C VAL A 75 6.07 -2.61 -13.59
N ASN A 76 5.76 -3.72 -12.94
CA ASN A 76 6.28 -5.04 -13.27
C ASN A 76 5.13 -6.02 -13.50
N ILE A 77 5.17 -6.77 -14.60
CA ILE A 77 4.15 -7.72 -15.01
C ILE A 77 4.82 -9.06 -15.31
N THR A 78 4.27 -10.12 -14.73
CA THR A 78 4.74 -11.50 -14.89
C THR A 78 3.69 -12.34 -15.60
N GLY A 79 4.13 -13.23 -16.51
CA GLY A 79 3.27 -14.17 -17.24
C GLY A 79 2.71 -13.64 -18.57
N ILE A 80 3.05 -12.41 -18.98
CA ILE A 80 2.70 -11.82 -20.29
C ILE A 80 3.96 -11.64 -21.12
N LYS A 81 3.96 -12.11 -22.36
CA LYS A 81 5.08 -11.89 -23.30
C LYS A 81 5.06 -10.49 -23.91
N LYS A 82 3.90 -9.92 -24.13
CA LYS A 82 3.71 -8.61 -24.75
C LYS A 82 2.43 -7.98 -24.26
N ILE A 83 2.52 -6.74 -23.81
CA ILE A 83 1.37 -5.85 -23.60
C ILE A 83 1.19 -4.95 -24.81
N SER A 84 -0.04 -4.68 -25.21
CA SER A 84 -0.37 -3.70 -26.25
C SER A 84 -0.42 -2.28 -25.66
N GLN A 85 -0.93 -2.12 -24.46
CA GLN A 85 -1.02 -0.84 -23.74
C GLN A 85 -1.10 -1.07 -22.22
N ALA A 86 -0.82 -0.03 -21.44
CA ALA A 86 -1.12 0.03 -20.01
C ALA A 86 -1.56 1.45 -19.64
N HIS A 87 -2.57 1.56 -18.78
CA HIS A 87 -3.22 2.82 -18.43
C HIS A 87 -3.48 2.94 -16.94
N ILE A 88 -3.69 4.18 -16.48
CA ILE A 88 -4.47 4.48 -15.29
C ILE A 88 -5.86 4.93 -15.74
N HIS A 89 -6.89 4.41 -15.09
CA HIS A 89 -8.29 4.74 -15.32
C HIS A 89 -8.91 5.41 -14.08
N ASN A 90 -9.95 6.20 -14.29
CA ASN A 90 -10.81 6.73 -13.24
C ASN A 90 -11.98 5.79 -13.02
N GLY A 91 -11.98 5.01 -11.96
CA GLY A 91 -13.05 4.07 -11.59
C GLY A 91 -12.74 3.39 -10.27
N THR A 92 -13.78 3.07 -9.52
CA THR A 92 -13.70 2.32 -8.27
C THR A 92 -13.63 0.81 -8.52
N THR A 93 -13.34 0.04 -7.47
CA THR A 93 -13.34 -1.42 -7.54
C THR A 93 -14.68 -1.94 -8.12
N GLY A 94 -14.59 -2.86 -9.10
CA GLY A 94 -15.77 -3.44 -9.76
C GLY A 94 -16.41 -2.56 -10.82
N GLN A 95 -15.87 -1.39 -11.14
CA GLN A 95 -16.38 -0.49 -12.15
C GLN A 95 -15.32 -0.14 -13.20
N ASN A 96 -15.68 -0.16 -14.47
CA ASN A 96 -14.84 0.36 -15.54
C ASN A 96 -15.01 1.87 -15.64
N GLY A 97 -13.92 2.56 -16.00
CA GLY A 97 -13.91 4.00 -16.14
C GLY A 97 -12.97 4.48 -17.24
N ASP A 98 -12.97 5.80 -17.46
CA ASP A 98 -12.21 6.41 -18.51
C ASP A 98 -10.69 6.39 -18.25
N VAL A 99 -9.92 6.33 -19.33
CA VAL A 99 -8.46 6.47 -19.25
C VAL A 99 -8.10 7.89 -18.82
N VAL A 100 -7.25 8.01 -17.81
CA VAL A 100 -6.74 9.30 -17.32
C VAL A 100 -5.23 9.46 -17.54
N VAL A 101 -4.48 8.36 -17.69
CA VAL A 101 -3.04 8.37 -18.02
C VAL A 101 -2.69 7.15 -18.89
N THR A 102 -1.87 7.33 -19.90
CA THR A 102 -1.20 6.23 -20.63
C THR A 102 0.17 5.98 -20.00
N LEU A 103 0.38 4.80 -19.39
CA LEU A 103 1.64 4.37 -18.80
C LEU A 103 2.57 3.72 -19.85
N SER A 104 2.00 2.98 -20.79
CA SER A 104 2.77 2.33 -21.89
C SER A 104 1.93 2.23 -23.15
N LYS A 105 2.56 2.45 -24.30
CA LYS A 105 1.99 2.25 -25.64
C LYS A 105 2.41 0.90 -26.26
N GLY A 106 2.82 -0.03 -25.43
CA GLY A 106 3.24 -1.36 -25.80
C GLY A 106 4.64 -1.70 -25.29
N LYS A 107 4.81 -2.92 -24.80
CA LYS A 107 6.07 -3.44 -24.29
C LYS A 107 6.11 -4.96 -24.42
N SER A 108 7.28 -5.48 -24.74
CA SER A 108 7.52 -6.93 -24.76
C SER A 108 8.48 -7.32 -23.63
N ALA A 109 8.35 -8.57 -23.18
CA ALA A 109 9.27 -9.15 -22.22
C ALA A 109 10.71 -9.11 -22.78
N GLN A 110 11.65 -8.78 -21.93
CA GLN A 110 13.06 -8.79 -22.24
C GLN A 110 13.71 -10.06 -21.66
N GLY A 111 14.62 -10.66 -22.44
CA GLY A 111 15.31 -11.87 -22.01
C GLY A 111 14.48 -13.15 -22.15
N LYS A 112 15.01 -14.24 -21.55
CA LYS A 112 14.42 -15.59 -21.58
C LYS A 112 13.94 -16.04 -20.19
N THR A 113 13.35 -15.13 -19.42
CA THR A 113 12.78 -15.49 -18.11
C THR A 113 11.56 -16.40 -18.28
N SER A 114 11.38 -17.33 -17.35
CA SER A 114 10.20 -18.20 -17.29
C SER A 114 9.65 -18.20 -15.86
N PRO A 115 8.49 -17.59 -15.64
CA PRO A 115 7.59 -16.91 -16.58
C PRO A 115 8.19 -15.62 -17.17
N PRO A 116 7.70 -15.15 -18.34
CA PRO A 116 8.14 -13.90 -18.95
C PRO A 116 7.80 -12.70 -18.08
N GLU A 117 8.69 -11.70 -18.05
CA GLU A 117 8.54 -10.48 -17.26
C GLU A 117 8.62 -9.23 -18.12
N ILE A 118 7.78 -8.26 -17.83
CA ILE A 118 7.78 -6.94 -18.46
C ILE A 118 7.88 -5.88 -17.37
N GLY A 119 9.00 -5.15 -17.35
CA GLY A 119 9.22 -4.00 -16.50
C GLY A 119 9.23 -2.70 -17.30
N PHE A 120 8.56 -1.66 -16.79
CA PHE A 120 8.65 -0.30 -17.32
C PHE A 120 8.37 0.74 -16.24
N SER A 121 8.91 1.93 -16.44
CA SER A 121 8.77 3.05 -15.51
C SER A 121 8.74 4.37 -16.27
N GLY A 122 8.34 5.43 -15.57
CA GLY A 122 8.30 6.77 -16.13
C GLY A 122 7.83 7.81 -15.12
N ASN A 123 7.51 8.98 -15.63
CA ASN A 123 6.98 10.10 -14.88
C ASN A 123 5.68 10.57 -15.52
N ILE A 124 4.70 10.87 -14.69
CA ILE A 124 3.43 11.48 -15.06
C ILE A 124 3.48 12.95 -14.65
N THR A 125 3.21 13.82 -15.60
CA THR A 125 3.10 15.26 -15.40
C THR A 125 1.72 15.75 -15.88
N LYS A 126 1.38 17.01 -15.66
CA LYS A 126 0.13 17.59 -16.15
C LYS A 126 -0.12 17.34 -17.63
N LYS A 127 0.93 17.24 -18.46
CA LYS A 127 0.83 17.04 -19.92
C LYS A 127 0.37 15.63 -20.28
N ASP A 128 0.54 14.67 -19.37
CA ASP A 128 0.21 13.26 -19.59
C ASP A 128 -1.22 12.93 -19.16
N LEU A 129 -1.90 13.88 -18.52
CA LEU A 129 -3.30 13.76 -18.09
C LEU A 129 -4.24 13.83 -19.28
N GLN A 130 -5.21 12.90 -19.33
CA GLN A 130 -6.16 12.79 -20.43
C GLN A 130 -7.57 12.46 -19.93
N GLY A 131 -8.52 12.33 -20.84
CA GLY A 131 -9.92 12.07 -20.50
C GLY A 131 -10.48 13.09 -19.52
N PRO A 132 -11.12 12.66 -18.43
CA PRO A 132 -11.65 13.53 -17.38
C PRO A 132 -10.61 14.42 -16.69
N LEU A 133 -9.33 14.02 -16.72
CA LEU A 133 -8.24 14.80 -16.12
C LEU A 133 -7.51 15.71 -17.11
N LYS A 134 -7.90 15.75 -18.37
CA LYS A 134 -7.27 16.61 -19.35
C LYS A 134 -7.33 18.09 -18.94
N GLY A 135 -6.14 18.72 -18.83
CA GLY A 135 -6.01 20.13 -18.41
C GLY A 135 -6.05 20.34 -16.89
N LYS A 136 -6.31 19.31 -16.11
CA LYS A 136 -6.24 19.31 -14.64
C LYS A 136 -4.79 19.27 -14.15
N ASP A 137 -4.59 19.32 -12.84
CA ASP A 137 -3.28 19.25 -12.20
C ASP A 137 -2.99 17.84 -11.66
N ILE A 138 -1.73 17.55 -11.34
CA ILE A 138 -1.32 16.27 -10.77
C ILE A 138 -2.03 15.98 -9.44
N SER A 139 -2.37 17.00 -8.67
CA SER A 139 -3.16 16.88 -7.44
C SER A 139 -4.53 16.24 -7.68
N ASP A 140 -5.14 16.42 -8.85
CA ASP A 140 -6.41 15.78 -9.17
C ASP A 140 -6.22 14.26 -9.37
N LEU A 141 -5.14 13.83 -10.03
CA LEU A 141 -4.78 12.42 -10.14
C LEU A 141 -4.48 11.81 -8.76
N VAL A 142 -3.71 12.52 -7.93
CA VAL A 142 -3.41 12.11 -6.56
C VAL A 142 -4.68 11.97 -5.73
N SER A 143 -5.64 12.86 -5.91
CA SER A 143 -6.95 12.78 -5.26
C SER A 143 -7.74 11.53 -5.66
N LEU A 144 -7.74 11.14 -6.96
CA LEU A 144 -8.34 9.89 -7.40
C LEU A 144 -7.65 8.67 -6.76
N MET A 145 -6.32 8.69 -6.65
CA MET A 145 -5.57 7.60 -6.01
C MET A 145 -5.89 7.51 -4.51
N ASN A 146 -5.96 8.64 -3.81
CA ASN A 146 -6.30 8.69 -2.38
C ASN A 146 -7.72 8.18 -2.08
N ASN A 147 -8.66 8.49 -2.97
CA ASN A 147 -10.06 8.12 -2.79
C ASN A 147 -10.38 6.69 -3.27
N GLY A 148 -9.36 5.93 -3.72
CA GLY A 148 -9.57 4.60 -4.27
C GLY A 148 -10.38 4.61 -5.57
N SER A 149 -10.34 5.71 -6.32
CA SER A 149 -11.04 5.89 -7.60
C SER A 149 -10.10 5.82 -8.79
N ALA A 150 -8.90 5.26 -8.63
CA ALA A 150 -7.96 5.04 -9.71
C ALA A 150 -7.51 3.57 -9.75
N TYR A 151 -7.38 3.01 -10.94
CA TYR A 151 -6.84 1.66 -11.11
C TYR A 151 -5.87 1.59 -12.29
N VAL A 152 -4.92 0.66 -12.21
CA VAL A 152 -4.05 0.29 -13.33
C VAL A 152 -4.67 -0.86 -14.11
N ASN A 153 -4.56 -0.79 -15.43
CA ASN A 153 -5.01 -1.84 -16.32
C ASN A 153 -3.94 -2.08 -17.41
N ALA A 154 -3.64 -3.35 -17.70
CA ALA A 154 -2.73 -3.73 -18.78
C ALA A 154 -3.46 -4.59 -19.81
N HIS A 155 -3.31 -4.22 -21.09
CA HIS A 155 -3.99 -4.84 -22.23
C HIS A 155 -3.04 -5.73 -23.02
N THR A 156 -3.60 -6.73 -23.70
CA THR A 156 -2.89 -7.59 -24.67
C THR A 156 -3.74 -7.77 -25.91
N ASP A 157 -3.15 -8.32 -26.97
CA ASP A 157 -3.91 -8.64 -28.19
C ASP A 157 -5.04 -9.66 -27.91
N LYS A 158 -4.83 -10.58 -26.93
CA LYS A 158 -5.85 -11.54 -26.48
C LYS A 158 -6.95 -10.92 -25.62
N TYR A 159 -6.57 -9.91 -24.81
CA TYR A 159 -7.47 -9.21 -23.89
C TYR A 159 -7.43 -7.70 -24.18
N PRO A 160 -8.08 -7.24 -25.27
CA PRO A 160 -8.00 -5.84 -25.69
C PRO A 160 -8.73 -4.87 -24.76
N LYS A 161 -9.65 -5.37 -23.92
CA LYS A 161 -10.37 -4.58 -22.90
C LYS A 161 -9.65 -4.55 -21.55
N GLY A 162 -8.64 -5.42 -21.35
CA GLY A 162 -7.85 -5.57 -20.14
C GLY A 162 -7.51 -7.03 -19.90
N ALA A 163 -6.26 -7.31 -19.55
CA ALA A 163 -5.77 -8.65 -19.21
C ALA A 163 -5.63 -8.80 -17.70
N ILE A 164 -5.11 -7.77 -17.04
CA ILE A 164 -4.92 -7.68 -15.59
C ILE A 164 -5.18 -6.25 -15.13
N ARG A 165 -5.81 -6.11 -13.99
CA ARG A 165 -6.19 -4.86 -13.34
C ARG A 165 -5.81 -4.87 -11.87
N GLY A 166 -5.54 -3.70 -11.28
CA GLY A 166 -5.35 -3.52 -9.85
C GLY A 166 -5.78 -2.14 -9.39
N GLN A 167 -6.57 -2.07 -8.32
CA GLN A 167 -6.94 -0.79 -7.71
C GLN A 167 -5.73 -0.15 -7.05
N ILE A 168 -5.55 1.14 -7.27
CA ILE A 168 -4.47 1.91 -6.64
C ILE A 168 -4.91 2.28 -5.21
N SER A 169 -4.05 2.00 -4.24
CA SER A 169 -4.24 2.34 -2.83
C SER A 169 -3.00 3.01 -2.25
N SER A 170 -3.16 3.81 -1.21
CA SER A 170 -2.03 4.38 -0.49
C SER A 170 -1.14 3.27 0.06
N GLY A 171 0.12 3.29 -0.31
CA GLY A 171 1.15 2.45 0.30
C GLY A 171 1.46 3.02 1.69
N VAL A 172 1.05 2.32 2.75
CA VAL A 172 1.70 2.51 4.05
C VAL A 172 3.11 1.97 3.85
N SER A 173 4.13 2.83 3.84
CA SER A 173 5.50 2.37 4.11
C SER A 173 5.47 1.80 5.52
N GLU A 174 5.29 0.47 5.63
CA GLU A 174 5.62 -0.23 6.86
C GLU A 174 7.14 -0.10 7.06
N MET A 175 7.52 1.01 7.66
CA MET A 175 8.77 1.09 8.36
C MET A 175 8.56 0.22 9.60
N GLN A 176 8.89 -1.08 9.48
CA GLN A 176 9.06 -1.95 10.64
C GLN A 176 10.12 -1.29 11.54
N THR A 177 9.64 -0.54 12.52
CA THR A 177 10.41 -0.32 13.73
C THR A 177 10.42 -1.65 14.45
N THR A 178 11.47 -2.44 14.24
CA THR A 178 11.88 -3.47 15.19
C THR A 178 12.35 -2.73 16.44
N GLY A 179 11.41 -2.21 17.21
CA GLY A 179 11.62 -1.81 18.59
C GLY A 179 11.72 -3.07 19.41
N ALA A 180 12.94 -3.42 19.81
CA ALA A 180 13.19 -4.34 20.89
C ALA A 180 12.56 -3.77 22.15
N GLU A 181 11.38 -4.21 22.51
CA GLU A 181 10.82 -4.02 23.83
C GLU A 181 11.28 -5.21 24.69
N GLY A 182 12.23 -4.85 25.58
CA GLY A 182 12.70 -5.70 26.64
C GLY A 182 11.59 -6.12 27.58
N GLY A 183 11.67 -7.37 28.02
CA GLY A 183 10.74 -8.02 28.90
C GLY A 183 10.44 -7.26 30.20
N SER A 184 9.24 -7.37 30.64
CA SER A 184 8.87 -7.31 32.04
C SER A 184 8.05 -8.54 32.38
N MET A 185 8.70 -9.48 33.08
CA MET A 185 8.05 -10.53 33.84
C MET A 185 7.18 -9.90 34.92
N SER A 186 5.91 -10.29 34.96
CA SER A 186 5.14 -10.25 36.21
C SER A 186 4.52 -11.62 36.43
N THR A 187 5.02 -12.27 37.47
CA THR A 187 4.51 -13.46 38.12
C THR A 187 3.21 -13.15 38.85
N GLY A 188 2.26 -14.09 38.85
CA GLY A 188 1.10 -14.05 39.75
C GLY A 188 0.00 -15.01 39.31
N GLU A 189 0.13 -16.26 39.71
CA GLU A 189 -0.73 -17.15 40.52
C GLU A 189 -2.15 -17.42 40.02
N THR A 190 -2.31 -18.70 39.71
CA THR A 190 -3.33 -19.70 40.14
C THR A 190 -4.77 -19.25 40.40
N ASN A 191 -5.75 -19.82 39.74
CA ASN A 191 -6.64 -20.74 40.42
C ASN A 191 -7.46 -21.61 39.47
N THR A 192 -7.54 -22.88 39.83
CA THR A 192 -8.35 -23.99 39.39
C THR A 192 -9.84 -23.70 39.49
N THR A 193 -10.69 -24.23 38.61
CA THR A 193 -11.69 -25.27 38.97
C THR A 193 -12.47 -25.76 37.74
N SER A 194 -12.56 -27.06 37.69
CA SER A 194 -13.35 -27.98 36.88
C SER A 194 -14.82 -27.55 36.64
N SER A 195 -15.38 -27.92 35.49
CA SER A 195 -16.59 -28.74 35.48
C SER A 195 -16.82 -29.40 34.10
N MET A 196 -16.98 -30.67 34.15
CA MET A 196 -17.44 -31.59 33.10
C MET A 196 -18.90 -31.28 32.71
N GLY A 197 -19.22 -31.61 31.46
CA GLY A 197 -20.59 -31.70 30.98
C GLY A 197 -20.63 -32.36 29.61
N GLN A 198 -20.58 -33.70 29.58
CA GLN A 198 -20.98 -34.51 28.43
C GLN A 198 -22.49 -34.35 28.18
N GLN A 199 -22.91 -34.34 26.95
CA GLN A 199 -24.07 -35.13 26.54
C GLN A 199 -24.10 -35.39 25.05
N GLU A 200 -24.17 -36.66 24.77
CA GLU A 200 -24.37 -37.32 23.48
C GLU A 200 -25.80 -37.20 22.97
N GLY A 201 -25.95 -37.54 21.70
CA GLY A 201 -27.20 -38.09 21.14
C GLY A 201 -27.75 -37.28 20.02
N ASN A 202 -28.07 -37.74 18.90
CA ASN A 202 -28.35 -39.00 18.28
C ASN A 202 -28.75 -38.75 16.82
N ALA A 203 -28.47 -39.70 16.00
CA ALA A 203 -28.81 -39.83 14.59
C ALA A 203 -30.33 -39.78 14.32
N THR A 204 -30.69 -39.42 13.09
CA THR A 204 -31.52 -40.30 12.23
C THR A 204 -31.63 -39.77 10.81
N ALA A 205 -31.50 -40.70 9.91
CA ALA A 205 -31.69 -40.65 8.47
C ALA A 205 -33.18 -40.60 8.06
N ALA A 206 -33.42 -40.16 6.82
CA ALA A 206 -34.36 -40.67 5.83
C ALA A 206 -34.46 -39.64 4.69
N ASP A 207 -33.93 -39.88 3.52
CA ASP A 207 -34.51 -40.66 2.40
C ASP A 207 -35.81 -40.06 1.91
N ASN A 208 -35.78 -39.43 0.76
CA ASN A 208 -36.82 -39.72 -0.26
C ASN A 208 -36.40 -39.25 -1.66
N MET A 209 -36.29 -40.24 -2.52
CA MET A 209 -36.32 -40.14 -4.00
C MET A 209 -37.68 -39.69 -4.43
N THR A 210 -37.76 -38.87 -5.50
CA THR A 210 -38.77 -39.09 -6.54
C THR A 210 -38.28 -38.50 -7.86
N GLN A 211 -38.08 -39.38 -8.79
CA GLN A 211 -37.98 -39.12 -10.24
C GLN A 211 -39.32 -38.58 -10.79
N SER A 212 -39.25 -37.77 -11.77
CA SER A 212 -40.26 -37.79 -12.86
C SER A 212 -39.65 -37.31 -14.16
N GLU A 213 -39.42 -38.26 -15.03
CA GLU A 213 -39.27 -38.05 -16.49
C GLU A 213 -40.60 -37.63 -17.10
N ASN A 214 -40.54 -36.80 -18.13
CA ASN A 214 -41.32 -36.99 -19.39
C ASN A 214 -40.98 -35.82 -20.33
N SER A 215 -40.28 -36.00 -21.44
CA SER A 215 -40.59 -36.58 -22.73
C SER A 215 -41.63 -35.82 -23.56
N THR A 216 -41.18 -35.56 -24.80
CA THR A 216 -41.85 -35.41 -26.10
C THR A 216 -42.24 -34.00 -26.53
N THR A 217 -41.69 -33.49 -27.61
CA THR A 217 -41.74 -33.72 -29.07
C THR A 217 -42.53 -32.69 -29.83
N THR A 218 -41.97 -32.23 -30.92
CA THR A 218 -42.50 -31.73 -32.20
C THR A 218 -43.19 -30.34 -32.28
N GLY A 219 -42.71 -29.63 -33.28
CA GLY A 219 -43.30 -28.48 -33.95
C GLY A 219 -42.20 -27.72 -34.69
#